data_ae278eb9aa01fc40b157e30ac4a9547f
#
_entry.id   ae278eb9aa01fc40b157e30ac4a9547f
#
_cell.length_a   1.000
_cell.length_b   1.000
_cell.length_c   1.000
_cell.angle_alpha   90.00
_cell.angle_beta   90.00
_cell.angle_gamma   90.00
#
_symmetry.space_group_name_H-M   'P 1'
#
loop_
_entity.id
_entity.type
_entity.pdbx_description
1 polymer ?
#
loop_
_entity_poly.entity_id
_entity_poly.type
_entity_poly.pdbx_seq_one_letter_code
_entity_poly.pdbx_strand_id
1 'polypeptide(L)'
;MTDTRRDPVIRITAMPADSNAYGDIFGGWLMCLMDMGAGLVAARHSRGRAVTVAMDGMQFHLPVKIGDEVSVYGELQRVGRSSMTIAIDAWRRHREEDDEVKVTEAVFTFVAVDETGKPRTIEQET
;
A
#
# COMPACT_ATOMS: atom_id res chain seq x y z
N MET A 1 -12.34 22.27 10.41
CA MET A 1 -11.37 21.29 9.95
C MET A 1 -11.76 20.77 8.59
N THR A 2 -10.85 20.86 7.69
CA THR A 2 -11.08 20.25 6.41
C THR A 2 -11.12 18.75 6.59
N ASP A 3 -12.06 18.14 5.96
CA ASP A 3 -12.08 16.71 5.97
C ASP A 3 -11.20 16.20 4.85
N THR A 4 -9.92 16.08 5.16
CA THR A 4 -8.97 15.51 4.23
C THR A 4 -8.75 14.05 4.52
N ARG A 5 -9.62 13.50 5.35
CA ARG A 5 -9.49 12.11 5.75
C ARG A 5 -9.63 11.21 4.54
N ARG A 6 -8.63 10.37 4.37
CA ARG A 6 -8.64 9.37 3.32
C ARG A 6 -9.19 8.08 3.89
N ASP A 7 -9.82 7.30 3.05
CA ASP A 7 -10.16 5.94 3.41
C ASP A 7 -8.95 5.06 3.17
N PRO A 8 -8.59 4.22 4.11
CA PRO A 8 -7.49 3.28 3.88
C PRO A 8 -7.92 2.22 2.87
N VAL A 9 -6.95 1.76 2.07
CA VAL A 9 -7.20 0.62 1.19
C VAL A 9 -7.13 -0.68 1.97
N ILE A 10 -6.39 -0.69 3.08
CA ILE A 10 -6.30 -1.82 3.99
C ILE A 10 -6.20 -1.28 5.41
N ARG A 11 -6.90 -1.92 6.32
CA ARG A 11 -6.76 -1.65 7.75
C ARG A 11 -6.77 -2.97 8.49
N ILE A 12 -5.75 -3.23 9.28
CA ILE A 12 -5.58 -4.52 9.92
C ILE A 12 -4.84 -4.36 11.25
N THR A 13 -5.06 -5.29 12.16
CA THR A 13 -4.33 -5.34 13.42
C THR A 13 -3.09 -6.21 13.25
N ALA A 14 -1.94 -5.71 13.71
CA ALA A 14 -0.70 -6.48 13.70
C ALA A 14 -0.75 -7.53 14.80
N MET A 15 -0.51 -8.78 14.45
CA MET A 15 -0.67 -9.91 15.35
C MET A 15 0.69 -10.50 15.73
N PRO A 16 0.74 -11.32 16.80
CA PRO A 16 2.00 -11.94 17.22
C PRO A 16 2.69 -12.74 16.11
N ALA A 17 1.93 -13.39 15.25
CA ALA A 17 2.51 -14.16 14.15
C ALA A 17 3.25 -13.29 13.14
N ASP A 18 3.02 -11.98 13.17
CA ASP A 18 3.63 -11.02 12.25
C ASP A 18 4.89 -10.39 12.83
N SER A 19 5.30 -10.82 14.02
CA SER A 19 6.43 -10.22 14.72
C SER A 19 7.73 -10.99 14.49
N ASN A 20 8.83 -10.28 14.62
CA ASN A 20 10.15 -10.88 14.58
C ASN A 20 10.57 -11.35 15.97
N ALA A 21 11.82 -11.84 16.09
CA ALA A 21 12.34 -12.37 17.33
C ALA A 21 12.43 -11.32 18.45
N TYR A 22 12.38 -10.05 18.11
CA TYR A 22 12.52 -8.94 19.06
C TYR A 22 11.18 -8.33 19.47
N GLY A 23 10.07 -8.89 19.01
CA GLY A 23 8.75 -8.39 19.35
C GLY A 23 8.26 -7.25 18.49
N ASP A 24 8.99 -6.90 17.45
CA ASP A 24 8.57 -5.89 16.49
C ASP A 24 7.99 -6.55 15.25
N ILE A 25 7.11 -5.85 14.57
CA ILE A 25 6.50 -6.37 13.36
C ILE A 25 7.53 -6.34 12.22
N PHE A 26 7.56 -7.41 11.43
CA PHE A 26 8.47 -7.51 10.28
C PHE A 26 8.23 -6.39 9.29
N GLY A 27 9.34 -5.78 8.82
CA GLY A 27 9.24 -4.84 7.72
C GLY A 27 8.66 -5.48 6.48
N GLY A 28 8.98 -6.74 6.22
CA GLY A 28 8.41 -7.48 5.08
C GLY A 28 6.90 -7.63 5.15
N TRP A 29 6.34 -7.72 6.36
CA TRP A 29 4.90 -7.76 6.53
C TRP A 29 4.26 -6.45 6.06
N LEU A 30 4.87 -5.31 6.43
CA LEU A 30 4.40 -4.01 5.97
C LEU A 30 4.52 -3.88 4.46
N MET A 31 5.65 -4.32 3.89
CA MET A 31 5.84 -4.29 2.45
C MET A 31 4.76 -5.09 1.72
N CYS A 32 4.42 -6.25 2.27
CA CYS A 32 3.38 -7.10 1.71
C CYS A 32 2.03 -6.38 1.71
N LEU A 33 1.66 -5.76 2.82
CA LEU A 33 0.41 -5.00 2.93
C LEU A 33 0.39 -3.84 1.94
N MET A 34 1.51 -3.15 1.82
CA MET A 34 1.60 -2.00 0.92
C MET A 34 1.48 -2.44 -0.53
N ASP A 35 2.12 -3.56 -0.88
CA ASP A 35 2.00 -4.12 -2.22
C ASP A 35 0.56 -4.53 -2.52
N MET A 36 -0.09 -5.18 -1.55
CA MET A 36 -1.50 -5.55 -1.72
C MET A 36 -2.38 -4.32 -1.89
N GLY A 37 -2.12 -3.28 -1.09
CA GLY A 37 -2.88 -2.04 -1.19
C GLY A 37 -2.68 -1.35 -2.52
N ALA A 38 -1.44 -1.29 -3.01
CA ALA A 38 -1.14 -0.71 -4.31
C ALA A 38 -1.82 -1.52 -5.41
N GLY A 39 -1.83 -2.84 -5.28
CA GLY A 39 -2.50 -3.72 -6.23
C GLY A 39 -4.00 -3.45 -6.33
N LEU A 40 -4.64 -3.16 -5.19
CA LEU A 40 -6.06 -2.82 -5.20
C LEU A 40 -6.32 -1.52 -5.96
N VAL A 41 -5.48 -0.52 -5.75
CA VAL A 41 -5.59 0.74 -6.49
C VAL A 41 -5.40 0.49 -7.98
N ALA A 42 -4.36 -0.27 -8.34
CA ALA A 42 -4.04 -0.55 -9.73
C ALA A 42 -5.15 -1.33 -10.43
N ALA A 43 -5.66 -2.37 -9.78
CA ALA A 43 -6.70 -3.21 -10.36
C ALA A 43 -7.98 -2.42 -10.57
N ARG A 44 -8.34 -1.58 -9.60
CA ARG A 44 -9.54 -0.77 -9.70
C ARG A 44 -9.44 0.25 -10.82
N HIS A 45 -8.31 0.93 -10.92
CA HIS A 45 -8.14 1.94 -11.96
C HIS A 45 -8.06 1.32 -13.36
N SER A 46 -7.28 0.25 -13.50
CA SER A 46 -7.07 -0.37 -14.81
C SER A 46 -8.21 -1.30 -15.22
N ARG A 47 -9.15 -1.56 -14.31
CA ARG A 47 -10.30 -2.42 -14.54
C ARG A 47 -9.88 -3.83 -14.92
N GLY A 48 -8.86 -4.34 -14.25
CA GLY A 48 -8.42 -5.69 -14.52
C GLY A 48 -7.08 -5.99 -13.87
N ARG A 49 -6.44 -6.99 -14.43
CA ARG A 49 -5.22 -7.53 -13.87
C ARG A 49 -4.05 -6.57 -14.01
N ALA A 50 -3.30 -6.41 -12.93
CA ALA A 50 -2.10 -5.59 -12.91
C ALA A 50 -1.08 -6.25 -12.00
N VAL A 51 0.20 -6.07 -12.33
CA VAL A 51 1.29 -6.70 -11.58
C VAL A 51 2.30 -5.65 -11.13
N THR A 52 2.91 -5.90 -9.99
CA THR A 52 3.97 -5.04 -9.44
C THR A 52 5.24 -5.25 -10.25
N VAL A 53 5.84 -4.16 -10.71
CA VAL A 53 7.12 -4.25 -11.42
C VAL A 53 8.24 -3.51 -10.70
N ALA A 54 7.93 -2.58 -9.79
CA ALA A 54 8.96 -1.85 -9.07
C ALA A 54 8.41 -1.27 -7.79
N MET A 55 9.29 -1.07 -6.84
CA MET A 55 8.99 -0.38 -5.58
C MET A 55 10.22 0.46 -5.23
N ASP A 56 9.99 1.75 -5.03
CA ASP A 56 11.08 2.69 -4.77
C ASP A 56 10.86 3.46 -3.47
N GLY A 57 11.97 3.86 -2.87
CA GLY A 57 11.97 4.84 -1.81
C GLY A 57 11.42 4.38 -0.47
N MET A 58 11.46 3.10 -0.20
CA MET A 58 10.92 2.61 1.06
C MET A 58 11.89 2.81 2.21
N GLN A 59 11.44 3.55 3.21
CA GLN A 59 12.19 3.77 4.44
C GLN A 59 11.25 3.59 5.62
N PHE A 60 11.72 2.92 6.66
CA PHE A 60 10.93 2.71 7.87
C PHE A 60 11.32 3.78 8.88
N HIS A 61 10.36 4.60 9.26
CA HIS A 61 10.59 5.71 10.19
C HIS A 61 10.33 5.32 11.64
N LEU A 62 9.38 4.42 11.85
CA LEU A 62 8.95 4.01 13.18
C LEU A 62 8.62 2.53 13.18
N PRO A 63 8.80 1.85 14.32
CA PRO A 63 8.40 0.45 14.43
C PRO A 63 6.89 0.30 14.61
N VAL A 64 6.39 -0.86 14.22
CA VAL A 64 5.01 -1.27 14.49
C VAL A 64 5.07 -2.35 15.56
N LYS A 65 4.20 -2.26 16.55
CA LYS A 65 4.14 -3.22 17.65
C LYS A 65 2.94 -4.14 17.50
N ILE A 66 3.05 -5.31 18.13
CA ILE A 66 1.92 -6.24 18.19
C ILE A 66 0.73 -5.51 18.81
N GLY A 67 -0.43 -5.64 18.18
CA GLY A 67 -1.66 -4.99 18.64
C GLY A 67 -1.93 -3.65 18.00
N ASP A 68 -0.97 -3.08 17.30
CA ASP A 68 -1.19 -1.80 16.60
C ASP A 68 -2.17 -2.00 15.45
N GLU A 69 -3.00 -0.97 15.24
CA GLU A 69 -3.84 -0.91 14.05
C GLU A 69 -3.02 -0.28 12.94
N VAL A 70 -2.88 -0.97 11.84
CA VAL A 70 -2.11 -0.49 10.69
C VAL A 70 -3.06 -0.16 9.56
N SER A 71 -2.93 1.05 9.04
CA SER A 71 -3.73 1.52 7.92
C SER A 71 -2.81 1.86 6.75
N VAL A 72 -3.19 1.37 5.58
CA VAL A 72 -2.44 1.60 4.34
C VAL A 72 -3.29 2.51 3.45
N TYR A 73 -2.68 3.58 2.98
CA TYR A 73 -3.34 4.54 2.10
C TYR A 73 -2.64 4.54 0.75
N GLY A 74 -3.41 4.62 -0.31
CA GLY A 74 -2.87 4.61 -1.65
C GLY A 74 -3.42 5.74 -2.49
N GLU A 75 -2.56 6.29 -3.33
CA GLU A 75 -2.95 7.37 -4.23
C GLU A 75 -2.30 7.15 -5.58
N LEU A 76 -3.15 7.11 -6.61
CA LEU A 76 -2.68 7.01 -7.98
C LEU A 76 -2.04 8.33 -8.37
N GLN A 77 -0.77 8.30 -8.78
CA GLN A 77 -0.04 9.51 -9.12
C GLN A 77 0.12 9.73 -10.61
N ARG A 78 0.27 8.64 -11.35
CA ARG A 78 0.57 8.76 -12.77
C ARG A 78 0.09 7.52 -13.50
N VAL A 79 -0.43 7.74 -14.70
CA VAL A 79 -0.89 6.64 -15.56
C VAL A 79 -0.24 6.81 -16.92
N GLY A 80 0.47 5.75 -17.35
CA GLY A 80 1.00 5.66 -18.71
C GLY A 80 0.08 4.82 -19.56
N ARG A 81 0.59 4.34 -20.69
CA ARG A 81 -0.22 3.49 -21.56
C ARG A 81 -0.66 2.21 -20.86
N SER A 82 0.29 1.52 -20.21
CA SER A 82 0.01 0.29 -19.49
C SER A 82 0.50 0.36 -18.05
N SER A 83 1.19 1.42 -17.66
CA SER A 83 1.79 1.53 -16.34
C SER A 83 1.03 2.49 -15.43
N MET A 84 1.18 2.27 -14.14
CA MET A 84 0.59 3.13 -13.11
C MET A 84 1.62 3.32 -12.02
N THR A 85 1.75 4.55 -11.55
CA THR A 85 2.59 4.88 -10.41
C THR A 85 1.68 5.21 -9.23
N ILE A 86 1.89 4.52 -8.12
CA ILE A 86 1.00 4.61 -6.97
C ILE A 86 1.83 4.92 -5.73
N ALA A 87 1.50 6.02 -5.04
CA ALA A 87 2.11 6.35 -3.78
C ALA A 87 1.37 5.61 -2.68
N ILE A 88 2.11 4.88 -1.86
CA ILE A 88 1.55 4.11 -0.76
C ILE A 88 2.23 4.54 0.52
N ASP A 89 1.43 4.78 1.56
CA ASP A 89 1.96 5.05 2.88
C ASP A 89 1.24 4.21 3.91
N ALA A 90 1.97 3.82 4.94
CA ALA A 90 1.44 3.01 6.03
C ALA A 90 1.54 3.80 7.32
N TRP A 91 0.48 3.74 8.11
CA TRP A 91 0.34 4.45 9.37
C TRP A 91 -0.02 3.45 10.46
N ARG A 92 0.36 3.74 11.70
CA ARG A 92 -0.04 2.93 12.84
C ARG A 92 -0.76 3.76 13.88
N ARG A 93 -1.63 3.11 14.62
CA ARG A 93 -2.26 3.68 15.79
C ARG A 93 -2.17 2.64 16.89
N HIS A 94 -1.59 3.00 18.03
CA HIS A 94 -1.57 2.10 19.18
C HIS A 94 -3.00 1.88 19.66
N ARG A 95 -3.24 0.69 20.19
CA ARG A 95 -4.60 0.22 20.47
C ARG A 95 -5.45 1.20 21.27
N GLU A 96 -4.82 1.93 22.15
CA GLU A 96 -5.55 2.80 23.08
C GLU A 96 -5.35 4.27 22.77
N GLU A 97 -4.82 4.58 21.58
CA GLU A 97 -4.57 5.95 21.17
C GLU A 97 -5.47 6.37 20.03
N ASP A 98 -5.68 7.65 19.92
CA ASP A 98 -6.53 8.18 18.86
C ASP A 98 -5.75 8.56 17.61
N ASP A 99 -4.47 8.87 17.75
CA ASP A 99 -3.69 9.43 16.66
C ASP A 99 -2.93 8.37 15.88
N GLU A 100 -3.01 8.49 14.56
CA GLU A 100 -2.16 7.69 13.67
C GLU A 100 -0.84 8.41 13.47
N VAL A 101 0.25 7.63 13.33
CA VAL A 101 1.54 8.18 12.94
C VAL A 101 2.07 7.40 11.75
N LYS A 102 2.75 8.10 10.86
CA LYS A 102 3.28 7.49 9.65
C LYS A 102 4.46 6.60 9.97
N VAL A 103 4.44 5.39 9.46
CA VAL A 103 5.49 4.39 9.68
C VAL A 103 6.44 4.36 8.50
N THR A 104 5.91 4.35 7.29
CA THR A 104 6.73 4.24 6.09
C THR A 104 5.93 4.68 4.87
N GLU A 105 6.63 4.86 3.77
CA GLU A 105 6.03 5.21 2.50
C GLU A 105 6.89 4.66 1.38
N ALA A 106 6.29 4.46 0.23
CA ALA A 106 6.98 3.99 -0.96
C ALA A 106 6.18 4.34 -2.19
N VAL A 107 6.82 4.27 -3.35
CA VAL A 107 6.16 4.45 -4.63
C VAL A 107 6.23 3.12 -5.37
N PHE A 108 5.08 2.64 -5.78
CA PHE A 108 4.98 1.37 -6.51
C PHE A 108 4.66 1.64 -7.96
N THR A 109 5.25 0.85 -8.85
CA THR A 109 4.90 0.86 -10.25
C THR A 109 4.23 -0.45 -10.60
N PHE A 110 3.06 -0.36 -11.19
CA PHE A 110 2.29 -1.52 -11.66
C PHE A 110 2.11 -1.44 -13.16
N VAL A 111 2.00 -2.60 -13.78
CA VAL A 111 1.70 -2.69 -15.22
C VAL A 111 0.43 -3.50 -15.38
N ALA A 112 -0.53 -2.94 -16.13
CA ALA A 112 -1.74 -3.64 -16.49
C ALA A 112 -1.39 -4.72 -17.51
N VAL A 113 -1.88 -5.95 -17.27
CA VAL A 113 -1.54 -7.09 -18.12
C VAL A 113 -2.79 -7.82 -18.54
N ASP A 114 -2.67 -8.55 -19.65
CA ASP A 114 -3.74 -9.40 -20.14
C ASP A 114 -3.64 -10.79 -19.50
N GLU A 115 -4.49 -11.72 -19.94
CA GLU A 115 -4.54 -13.06 -19.38
C GLU A 115 -3.23 -13.84 -19.54
N THR A 116 -2.42 -13.47 -20.53
CA THR A 116 -1.15 -14.13 -20.77
C THR A 116 0.01 -13.45 -20.04
N GLY A 117 -0.29 -12.36 -19.33
CA GLY A 117 0.74 -11.62 -18.60
C GLY A 117 1.44 -10.54 -19.41
N LYS A 118 0.96 -10.26 -20.61
CA LYS A 118 1.54 -9.21 -21.45
C LYS A 118 0.90 -7.87 -21.15
N PRO A 119 1.67 -6.77 -21.26
CA PRO A 119 1.09 -5.44 -21.03
C PRO A 119 -0.11 -5.17 -21.92
N ARG A 120 -1.11 -4.54 -21.36
CA ARG A 120 -2.28 -4.09 -22.08
C ARG A 120 -2.48 -2.61 -21.88
N THR A 121 -3.15 -1.97 -22.82
CA THR A 121 -3.42 -0.54 -22.73
C THR A 121 -4.54 -0.30 -21.72
N ILE A 122 -4.29 0.65 -20.83
CA ILE A 122 -5.31 1.08 -19.85
C ILE A 122 -6.25 2.03 -20.56
N GLU A 123 -7.56 1.75 -20.47
CA GLU A 123 -8.54 2.64 -21.04
C GLU A 123 -8.64 3.91 -20.21
N GLN A 124 -8.59 5.04 -20.90
CA GLN A 124 -8.73 6.33 -20.24
C GLN A 124 -10.18 6.74 -20.28
N GLU A 125 -10.70 7.17 -19.13
CA GLU A 125 -12.01 7.75 -19.10
C GLU A 125 -11.94 9.20 -19.59
N THR A 126 -12.85 9.55 -20.43
CA THR A 126 -12.91 10.93 -20.94
C THR A 126 -13.87 11.78 -20.15
#